data_fd906e9d68d185cce4d0c9997fd1a8b7
#
_entry.id   fd906e9d68d185cce4d0c9997fd1a8b7
#
_cell.length_a   1.000
_cell.length_b   1.000
_cell.length_c   1.000
_cell.angle_alpha   90.00
_cell.angle_beta   90.00
_cell.angle_gamma   90.00
#
_symmetry.space_group_name_H-M   'P 1'
#
loop_
_entity.id
_entity.type
_entity.pdbx_description
1 polymer ?
#
loop_
_entity_poly.entity_id
_entity_poly.type
_entity_poly.pdbx_seq_one_letter_code
_entity_poly.pdbx_strand_id
1 'polypeptide(L)' 'MEYLTTVEMSERWNITSRRIGVLCAEGRVVGAVKKGKTWLIPMDAEKPVDGRFKKKG' A
#
# COMPACT_ATOMS: atom_id res chain seq x y z
N MET A 1 -8.90 -1.48 -15.60
CA MET A 1 -8.50 -0.99 -14.27
C MET A 1 -6.99 -0.96 -14.16
N GLU A 2 -6.47 0.09 -13.64
CA GLU A 2 -5.03 0.27 -13.62
C GLU A 2 -4.45 -0.02 -12.25
N TYR A 3 -3.21 -0.46 -12.26
CA TYR A 3 -2.49 -0.77 -11.05
C TYR A 3 -1.22 0.08 -11.01
N LEU A 4 -0.82 0.43 -9.81
CA LEU A 4 0.40 1.18 -9.60
C LEU A 4 1.37 0.35 -8.77
N THR A 5 2.65 0.65 -8.91
CA THR A 5 3.65 -0.04 -8.11
C THR A 5 3.72 0.60 -6.74
N THR A 6 4.47 -0.07 -5.84
CA THR A 6 4.64 0.50 -4.50
C THR A 6 5.34 1.85 -4.56
N VAL A 7 6.27 2.00 -5.50
CA VAL A 7 6.98 3.27 -5.62
C VAL A 7 6.01 4.38 -6.00
N GLU A 8 5.13 4.11 -6.95
CA GLU A 8 4.16 5.12 -7.36
C GLU A 8 3.18 5.43 -6.25
N MET A 9 2.76 4.40 -5.54
CA MET A 9 1.83 4.63 -4.44
C MET A 9 2.50 5.34 -3.27
N SER A 10 3.79 5.16 -3.11
CA SER A 10 4.49 5.84 -2.02
C SER A 10 4.40 7.35 -2.19
N GLU A 11 4.42 7.81 -3.42
CA GLU A 11 4.31 9.23 -3.67
C GLU A 11 2.89 9.73 -3.46
N ARG A 12 1.92 8.89 -3.79
CA ARG A 12 0.52 9.30 -3.64
C ARG A 12 0.10 9.30 -2.18
N TRP A 13 0.60 8.31 -1.42
CA TRP A 13 0.19 8.14 -0.04
C TRP A 13 1.17 8.76 0.95
N ASN A 14 2.30 9.23 0.44
CA ASN A 14 3.32 9.82 1.30
C ASN A 14 3.82 8.81 2.33
N ILE A 15 3.99 7.58 1.90
CA ILE A 15 4.52 6.48 2.71
C ILE A 15 5.66 5.87 1.92
N THR A 16 6.66 5.32 2.61
CA THR A 16 7.75 4.69 1.90
C THR A 16 7.25 3.47 1.13
N SER A 17 7.89 3.17 0.01
CA SER A 17 7.48 2.02 -0.79
C SER A 17 7.67 0.74 0.01
N ARG A 18 8.69 0.70 0.84
CA ARG A 18 8.94 -0.46 1.68
C ARG A 18 7.77 -0.69 2.63
N ARG A 19 7.28 0.39 3.23
CA ARG A 19 6.15 0.29 4.14
C ARG A 19 4.91 -0.20 3.42
N ILE A 20 4.71 0.28 2.21
CA ILE A 20 3.55 -0.14 1.44
C ILE A 20 3.64 -1.63 1.15
N GLY A 21 4.83 -2.14 0.85
CA GLY A 21 5.00 -3.57 0.64
C GLY A 21 4.60 -4.36 1.88
N VAL A 22 4.95 -3.88 3.05
CA VAL A 22 4.59 -4.54 4.30
C VAL A 22 3.07 -4.53 4.46
N LEU A 23 2.45 -3.39 4.19
CA LEU A 23 1.00 -3.29 4.33
C LEU A 23 0.30 -4.22 3.36
N CYS A 24 0.82 -4.35 2.15
CA CYS A 24 0.26 -5.28 1.19
C CYS A 24 0.37 -6.72 1.67
N ALA A 25 1.52 -7.06 2.22
CA ALA A 25 1.75 -8.41 2.71
C ALA A 25 0.84 -8.73 3.89
N GLU A 26 0.48 -7.73 4.66
CA GLU A 26 -0.41 -7.93 5.80
C GLU A 26 -1.86 -7.95 5.38
N GLY A 27 -2.16 -7.69 4.12
CA GLY A 27 -3.53 -7.69 3.65
C GLY A 27 -4.28 -6.42 3.99
N ARG A 28 -3.58 -5.35 4.26
CA ARG A 28 -4.23 -4.09 4.63
C ARG A 28 -4.61 -3.26 3.42
N VAL A 29 -4.07 -3.59 2.26
CA VAL A 29 -4.38 -2.86 1.05
C VAL A 29 -5.35 -3.69 0.23
N VAL A 30 -6.58 -3.21 0.13
CA VAL A 30 -7.62 -3.95 -0.56
C VAL A 30 -7.31 -3.97 -2.05
N GLY A 31 -7.36 -5.17 -2.64
CA GLY A 31 -7.16 -5.30 -4.07
C GLY A 31 -5.72 -5.40 -4.50
N ALA A 32 -4.77 -5.28 -3.58
CA ALA A 32 -3.38 -5.41 -3.94
C ALA A 32 -3.07 -6.85 -4.35
N VAL A 33 -2.27 -6.99 -5.40
CA VAL A 33 -1.87 -8.31 -5.86
C VAL A 33 -0.35 -8.33 -5.99
N LYS A 34 0.23 -9.46 -5.71
CA LYS A 34 1.66 -9.62 -5.84
C LYS A 34 2.00 -10.25 -7.16
N LYS A 35 2.89 -9.62 -7.89
CA LYS A 35 3.32 -10.10 -9.17
C LYS A 35 4.82 -10.27 -9.14
N GLY A 36 5.28 -11.50 -8.99
CA GLY A 36 6.70 -11.73 -8.84
C GLY A 36 7.20 -11.09 -7.56
N LYS A 37 8.11 -10.17 -7.68
CA LYS A 37 8.67 -9.49 -6.52
C LYS A 37 8.05 -8.12 -6.29
N THR A 38 7.02 -7.79 -7.05
CA THR A 38 6.44 -6.47 -7.01
C THR A 38 4.98 -6.55 -6.60
N TRP A 39 4.56 -5.63 -5.77
CA TRP A 39 3.15 -5.49 -5.45
C TRP A 39 2.52 -4.50 -6.40
N LEU A 40 1.34 -4.85 -6.89
CA LEU A 40 0.54 -3.97 -7.73
C LEU A 40 -0.69 -3.58 -6.95
N ILE A 41 -0.97 -2.30 -6.92
CA ILE A 41 -2.06 -1.76 -6.11
C ILE A 41 -3.03 -1.05 -7.03
N PRO A 42 -4.33 -1.33 -6.90
CA PRO A 42 -5.30 -0.64 -7.74
C PRO A 42 -5.17 0.87 -7.60
N MET A 43 -5.27 1.53 -8.72
CA MET A 43 -5.11 2.97 -8.74
C MET A 43 -6.12 3.66 -7.83
N ASP A 44 -7.28 3.07 -7.66
CA ASP A 44 -8.32 3.67 -6.83
C ASP A 44 -8.34 3.09 -5.42
N ALA A 45 -7.31 2.35 -5.04
CA ALA A 45 -7.24 1.82 -3.69
C ALA A 45 -7.10 2.95 -2.68
N GLU A 46 -7.69 2.76 -1.53
CA GLU A 46 -7.62 3.76 -0.49
C GLU A 46 -6.39 3.52 0.37
N LYS A 47 -5.85 4.60 0.90
CA LYS A 47 -4.72 4.52 1.78
C LYS A 47 -5.11 3.74 3.04
N PRO A 48 -4.37 2.70 3.37
CA PRO A 48 -4.70 1.93 4.56
C PRO A 48 -4.39 2.72 5.81
N VAL A 49 -5.13 2.42 6.86
CA VAL A 49 -4.87 3.03 8.15
C VAL A 49 -3.61 2.40 8.71
N ASP A 50 -2.67 3.25 9.09
CA ASP A 50 -1.46 2.78 9.72
C ASP A 50 -1.66 2.91 11.23
N GLY A 51 -1.91 1.81 11.87
CA GLY A 51 -2.30 1.83 13.27
C GLY A 51 -1.28 2.40 14.22
N ARG A 52 -0.09 2.61 13.75
CA ARG A 52 0.93 3.07 14.66
C ARG A 52 0.69 4.49 15.15
N PHE A 53 -0.07 5.28 14.46
CA PHE A 53 -0.30 6.61 14.99
C PHE A 53 -1.62 6.78 15.68
N LYS A 54 -2.18 5.82 16.16
CA LYS A 54 -3.35 5.97 16.87
C LYS A 54 -3.18 6.30 18.25
N LYS A 55 -2.83 6.43 18.47
CA LYS A 55 -2.59 6.69 19.43
C LYS A 55 -3.08 6.71 20.22
N LYS A 56 -3.27 6.45 20.52
CA LYS A 56 -3.71 6.40 21.11
C LYS A 56 -4.22 6.50 21.29
N GLY A 57 -4.25 6.33 21.19
CA GLY A 57 -4.68 6.48 21.33
C GLY A 57 -4.85 6.49 21.38
#